data_5fae0a2a9082173f52b0b0c41e5a7f15
#
_entry.id   5fae0a2a9082173f52b0b0c41e5a7f15
#
_cell.length_a   1.000
_cell.length_b   1.000
_cell.length_c   1.000
_cell.angle_alpha   90.00
_cell.angle_beta   90.00
_cell.angle_gamma   90.00
#
_symmetry.space_group_name_H-M   'P 1'
#
loop_
_entity.id
_entity.type
_entity.pdbx_description
1 polymer ?
#
loop_
_entity_poly.entity_id
_entity_poly.type
_entity_poly.pdbx_seq_one_letter_code
_entity_poly.pdbx_strand_id
1 'polypeptide(L)'
;MKIKLGVIFTCLLMMVFSAAAQQAEIDTRNPYTMVEQVGNRTFERMKNSKAQIKENPELLRTIMEEELLPYIDYQYSAFKVLGKHFDFKKADKEKLIEYIRVFRQYLITSYADALSYYDEQEVIFAPEQDFDGDKSATIRAVIRDGKRPDISVAFKVRKSGKADEWKAYDMVAEGISMLQNEIRQYEPIIRTEGIDKVI
;
A
#
# COMPACT_ATOMS: atom_id res chain seq x y z
N MET A 1 -37.27 -65.79 -23.71
CA MET A 1 -37.63 -64.59 -23.00
C MET A 1 -36.28 -63.96 -22.51
N LYS A 2 -35.78 -62.94 -23.25
CA LYS A 2 -34.43 -62.35 -23.03
C LYS A 2 -34.60 -61.05 -22.28
N ILE A 3 -34.17 -60.99 -21.02
CA ILE A 3 -34.16 -59.81 -20.17
C ILE A 3 -32.89 -59.01 -20.51
N LYS A 4 -33.05 -57.80 -21.04
CA LYS A 4 -31.96 -56.85 -21.26
C LYS A 4 -31.69 -56.07 -19.98
N LEU A 5 -30.52 -56.29 -19.40
CA LEU A 5 -30.03 -55.56 -18.25
C LEU A 5 -29.45 -54.21 -18.72
N GLY A 6 -30.19 -53.13 -18.42
CA GLY A 6 -29.74 -51.76 -18.69
C GLY A 6 -28.76 -51.27 -17.65
N VAL A 7 -27.56 -51.00 -18.09
CA VAL A 7 -26.52 -50.38 -17.23
C VAL A 7 -26.82 -48.88 -17.13
N ILE A 8 -27.26 -48.44 -15.98
CA ILE A 8 -27.39 -47.01 -15.64
C ILE A 8 -26.01 -46.51 -15.29
N PHE A 9 -25.39 -45.77 -16.18
CA PHE A 9 -24.13 -45.07 -15.95
C PHE A 9 -24.43 -43.70 -15.26
N THR A 10 -24.40 -43.68 -13.96
CA THR A 10 -24.58 -42.45 -13.17
C THR A 10 -23.29 -41.65 -13.18
N CYS A 11 -23.21 -40.63 -14.05
CA CYS A 11 -22.12 -39.63 -14.01
C CYS A 11 -22.27 -38.80 -12.75
N LEU A 12 -21.50 -39.14 -11.74
CA LEU A 12 -21.30 -38.31 -10.54
C LEU A 12 -20.40 -37.14 -10.93
N LEU A 13 -21.00 -36.00 -11.30
CA LEU A 13 -20.31 -34.74 -11.59
C LEU A 13 -19.78 -34.17 -10.23
N MET A 14 -18.53 -34.47 -9.89
CA MET A 14 -17.85 -33.82 -8.76
C MET A 14 -17.64 -32.34 -9.13
N MET A 15 -18.53 -31.48 -8.66
CA MET A 15 -18.27 -30.04 -8.58
C MET A 15 -17.15 -29.82 -7.56
N VAL A 16 -15.93 -29.65 -8.07
CA VAL A 16 -14.81 -29.14 -7.27
C VAL A 16 -15.13 -27.66 -7.02
N PHE A 17 -15.76 -27.37 -5.88
CA PHE A 17 -15.81 -26.02 -5.36
C PHE A 17 -14.37 -25.64 -4.98
N SER A 18 -13.68 -24.94 -5.86
CA SER A 18 -12.49 -24.18 -5.47
C SER A 18 -12.97 -23.11 -4.51
N ALA A 19 -12.86 -23.37 -3.19
CA ALA A 19 -12.92 -22.35 -2.19
C ALA A 19 -11.69 -21.44 -2.39
N ALA A 20 -11.83 -20.44 -3.29
CA ALA A 20 -10.95 -19.30 -3.24
C ALA A 20 -11.15 -18.73 -1.84
N ALA A 21 -10.12 -18.83 -1.00
CA ALA A 21 -10.12 -18.18 0.30
C ALA A 21 -10.37 -16.70 0.04
N GLN A 22 -11.59 -16.24 0.33
CA GLN A 22 -11.97 -14.84 0.17
C GLN A 22 -11.18 -14.08 1.21
N GLN A 23 -10.15 -13.38 0.74
CA GLN A 23 -9.30 -12.57 1.60
C GLN A 23 -10.19 -11.55 2.29
N ALA A 24 -10.17 -11.51 3.63
CA ALA A 24 -11.01 -10.60 4.39
C ALA A 24 -10.80 -9.16 3.92
N GLU A 25 -11.90 -8.45 3.70
CA GLU A 25 -11.85 -7.05 3.29
C GLU A 25 -11.24 -6.21 4.42
N ILE A 26 -10.34 -5.30 4.06
CA ILE A 26 -9.70 -4.38 5.01
C ILE A 26 -10.72 -3.35 5.49
N ASP A 27 -10.85 -3.17 6.79
CA ASP A 27 -11.74 -2.12 7.35
C ASP A 27 -11.07 -0.74 7.24
N THR A 28 -11.45 0.01 6.22
CA THR A 28 -10.95 1.38 5.96
C THR A 28 -11.68 2.46 6.75
N ARG A 29 -12.65 2.11 7.60
CA ARG A 29 -13.41 3.08 8.41
C ARG A 29 -12.70 3.45 9.71
N ASN A 30 -11.82 2.59 10.20
CA ASN A 30 -10.97 2.84 11.35
C ASN A 30 -9.50 2.94 10.90
N PRO A 31 -8.79 4.05 11.21
CA PRO A 31 -7.43 4.28 10.72
C PRO A 31 -6.42 3.29 11.33
N TYR A 32 -6.59 2.90 12.60
CA TYR A 32 -5.73 1.95 13.27
C TYR A 32 -5.89 0.55 12.65
N THR A 33 -7.13 0.08 12.60
CA THR A 33 -7.46 -1.24 12.04
C THR A 33 -6.99 -1.35 10.58
N MET A 34 -7.19 -0.30 9.78
CA MET A 34 -6.73 -0.27 8.38
C MET A 34 -5.22 -0.47 8.29
N VAL A 35 -4.42 0.32 9.03
CA VAL A 35 -2.95 0.25 8.97
C VAL A 35 -2.45 -1.09 9.49
N GLU A 36 -3.01 -1.59 10.60
CA GLU A 36 -2.64 -2.88 11.18
C GLU A 36 -2.95 -4.05 10.24
N GLN A 37 -4.17 -4.11 9.70
CA GLN A 37 -4.58 -5.19 8.79
C GLN A 37 -3.78 -5.17 7.48
N VAL A 38 -3.55 -3.99 6.89
CA VAL A 38 -2.73 -3.84 5.68
C VAL A 38 -1.30 -4.31 5.95
N GLY A 39 -0.70 -3.87 7.05
CA GLY A 39 0.65 -4.26 7.46
C GLY A 39 0.76 -5.78 7.64
N ASN A 40 -0.10 -6.35 8.47
CA ASN A 40 -0.09 -7.78 8.76
C ASN A 40 -0.28 -8.62 7.49
N ARG A 41 -1.24 -8.27 6.63
CA ARG A 41 -1.50 -8.97 5.36
C ARG A 41 -0.30 -8.89 4.42
N THR A 42 0.33 -7.74 4.31
CA THR A 42 1.51 -7.53 3.46
C THR A 42 2.67 -8.40 3.93
N PHE A 43 2.99 -8.38 5.23
CA PHE A 43 4.10 -9.16 5.77
C PHE A 43 3.84 -10.66 5.74
N GLU A 44 2.60 -11.10 5.97
CA GLU A 44 2.21 -12.50 5.81
C GLU A 44 2.39 -12.96 4.35
N ARG A 45 1.96 -12.16 3.38
CA ARG A 45 2.16 -12.46 1.96
C ARG A 45 3.64 -12.54 1.60
N MET A 46 4.47 -11.61 2.09
CA MET A 46 5.92 -11.64 1.87
C MET A 46 6.56 -12.89 2.46
N LYS A 47 6.20 -13.26 3.69
CA LYS A 47 6.67 -14.47 4.36
C LYS A 47 6.31 -15.74 3.56
N ASN A 48 5.06 -15.84 3.12
CA ASN A 48 4.56 -16.98 2.34
C ASN A 48 5.16 -17.04 0.93
N SER A 49 5.62 -15.90 0.40
CA SER A 49 6.23 -15.79 -0.94
C SER A 49 7.76 -15.71 -0.91
N LYS A 50 8.41 -15.93 0.21
CA LYS A 50 9.86 -15.70 0.41
C LYS A 50 10.72 -16.40 -0.65
N ALA A 51 10.43 -17.66 -0.98
CA ALA A 51 11.16 -18.41 -2.01
C ALA A 51 10.97 -17.77 -3.41
N GLN A 52 9.74 -17.39 -3.74
CA GLN A 52 9.42 -16.76 -5.03
C GLN A 52 10.05 -15.37 -5.17
N ILE A 53 10.06 -14.56 -4.09
CA ILE A 53 10.72 -13.25 -4.05
C ILE A 53 12.23 -13.40 -4.29
N LYS A 54 12.85 -14.43 -3.73
CA LYS A 54 14.28 -14.73 -3.93
C LYS A 54 14.59 -15.05 -5.39
N GLU A 55 13.72 -15.78 -6.08
CA GLU A 55 13.85 -16.12 -7.50
C GLU A 55 13.49 -14.95 -8.41
N ASN A 56 12.47 -14.18 -8.04
CA ASN A 56 11.98 -13.04 -8.80
C ASN A 56 11.67 -11.85 -7.87
N PRO A 57 12.64 -10.96 -7.62
CA PRO A 57 12.44 -9.77 -6.78
C PRO A 57 11.35 -8.80 -7.27
N GLU A 58 10.99 -8.83 -8.57
CA GLU A 58 9.89 -8.01 -9.12
C GLU A 58 8.53 -8.32 -8.46
N LEU A 59 8.39 -9.49 -7.82
CA LEU A 59 7.21 -9.83 -7.04
C LEU A 59 6.93 -8.83 -5.92
N LEU A 60 7.96 -8.16 -5.37
CA LEU A 60 7.78 -7.12 -4.36
C LEU A 60 7.02 -5.91 -4.91
N ARG A 61 7.19 -5.57 -6.20
CA ARG A 61 6.39 -4.51 -6.84
C ARG A 61 4.93 -4.90 -6.94
N THR A 62 4.66 -6.16 -7.29
CA THR A 62 3.29 -6.70 -7.31
C THR A 62 2.67 -6.66 -5.91
N ILE A 63 3.41 -7.08 -4.88
CA ILE A 63 2.95 -7.01 -3.48
C ILE A 63 2.67 -5.57 -3.07
N MET A 64 3.58 -4.63 -3.38
CA MET A 64 3.36 -3.20 -3.12
C MET A 64 2.09 -2.68 -3.81
N GLU A 65 1.88 -3.05 -5.07
CA GLU A 65 0.77 -2.58 -5.88
C GLU A 65 -0.59 -3.16 -5.43
N GLU A 66 -0.62 -4.41 -5.02
CA GLU A 66 -1.85 -5.11 -4.64
C GLU A 66 -2.20 -4.94 -3.16
N GLU A 67 -1.21 -4.96 -2.25
CA GLU A 67 -1.46 -4.96 -0.82
C GLU A 67 -1.38 -3.57 -0.17
N LEU A 68 -0.50 -2.69 -0.63
CA LEU A 68 -0.26 -1.40 0.02
C LEU A 68 -0.90 -0.22 -0.73
N LEU A 69 -0.72 -0.16 -2.04
CA LEU A 69 -1.11 0.99 -2.86
C LEU A 69 -2.60 1.35 -2.80
N PRO A 70 -3.56 0.40 -2.70
CA PRO A 70 -4.98 0.71 -2.55
C PRO A 70 -5.30 1.55 -1.30
N TYR A 71 -4.46 1.44 -0.26
CA TYR A 71 -4.61 2.11 1.03
C TYR A 71 -3.73 3.35 1.18
N ILE A 72 -3.06 3.77 0.11
CA ILE A 72 -2.24 4.99 0.05
C ILE A 72 -2.96 6.06 -0.76
N ASP A 73 -3.10 7.26 -0.19
CA ASP A 73 -3.58 8.45 -0.90
C ASP A 73 -2.40 9.09 -1.67
N TYR A 74 -1.88 8.33 -2.64
CA TYR A 74 -0.72 8.77 -3.43
C TYR A 74 -0.98 10.02 -4.25
N GLN A 75 -2.24 10.27 -4.65
CA GLN A 75 -2.61 11.51 -5.35
C GLN A 75 -2.43 12.72 -4.44
N TYR A 76 -2.90 12.62 -3.19
CA TYR A 76 -2.70 13.68 -2.21
C TYR A 76 -1.21 13.91 -1.94
N SER A 77 -0.42 12.84 -1.79
CA SER A 77 1.03 12.94 -1.59
C SER A 77 1.71 13.59 -2.80
N ALA A 78 1.35 13.18 -4.03
CA ALA A 78 1.84 13.80 -5.26
C ALA A 78 1.57 15.31 -5.31
N PHE A 79 0.34 15.74 -4.97
CA PHE A 79 0.00 17.18 -4.92
C PHE A 79 0.76 17.92 -3.81
N LYS A 80 1.08 17.27 -2.70
CA LYS A 80 1.93 17.87 -1.66
C LYS A 80 3.35 18.10 -2.15
N VAL A 81 3.90 17.19 -2.97
CA VAL A 81 5.25 17.33 -3.55
C VAL A 81 5.32 18.48 -4.55
N LEU A 82 4.27 18.75 -5.31
CA LEU A 82 4.21 19.93 -6.18
C LEU A 82 4.39 21.26 -5.41
N GLY A 83 4.06 21.23 -4.12
CA GLY A 83 4.29 22.35 -3.21
C GLY A 83 3.26 23.46 -3.32
N LYS A 84 3.38 24.42 -2.40
CA LYS A 84 2.42 25.55 -2.27
C LYS A 84 2.54 26.60 -3.39
N HIS A 85 3.64 26.58 -4.13
CA HIS A 85 3.91 27.55 -5.19
C HIS A 85 3.46 27.07 -6.57
N PHE A 86 3.01 25.83 -6.67
CA PHE A 86 2.50 25.29 -7.94
C PHE A 86 1.12 25.86 -8.27
N ASP A 87 0.98 26.46 -9.45
CA ASP A 87 -0.28 27.08 -9.91
C ASP A 87 -1.18 26.04 -10.57
N PHE A 88 -1.97 25.33 -9.78
CA PHE A 88 -2.93 24.33 -10.25
C PHE A 88 -3.98 24.88 -11.24
N LYS A 89 -4.24 26.19 -11.23
CA LYS A 89 -5.24 26.81 -12.15
C LYS A 89 -4.70 26.96 -13.56
N LYS A 90 -3.38 27.10 -13.70
CA LYS A 90 -2.70 27.24 -14.99
C LYS A 90 -2.08 25.92 -15.47
N ALA A 91 -2.10 24.88 -14.62
CA ALA A 91 -1.50 23.61 -14.95
C ALA A 91 -2.24 22.90 -16.08
N ASP A 92 -1.49 22.33 -16.99
CA ASP A 92 -2.00 21.40 -17.98
C ASP A 92 -2.51 20.13 -17.29
N LYS A 93 -3.78 19.77 -17.54
CA LYS A 93 -4.42 18.61 -16.93
C LYS A 93 -3.79 17.30 -17.35
N GLU A 94 -3.37 17.18 -18.60
CA GLU A 94 -2.73 15.97 -19.12
C GLU A 94 -1.39 15.74 -18.44
N LYS A 95 -0.57 16.79 -18.28
CA LYS A 95 0.69 16.75 -17.53
C LYS A 95 0.49 16.42 -16.05
N LEU A 96 -0.56 16.95 -15.42
CA LEU A 96 -0.88 16.56 -14.04
C LEU A 96 -1.25 15.08 -13.91
N ILE A 97 -2.01 14.55 -14.85
CA ILE A 97 -2.36 13.11 -14.88
C ILE A 97 -1.10 12.27 -15.09
N GLU A 98 -0.24 12.69 -16.00
CA GLU A 98 1.04 12.01 -16.26
C GLU A 98 1.93 12.04 -15.03
N TYR A 99 2.10 13.20 -14.39
CA TYR A 99 2.84 13.34 -13.14
C TYR A 99 2.33 12.41 -12.04
N ILE A 100 1.02 12.34 -11.82
CA ILE A 100 0.43 11.44 -10.83
C ILE A 100 0.73 9.98 -11.17
N ARG A 101 0.70 9.60 -12.46
CA ARG A 101 1.04 8.25 -12.93
C ARG A 101 2.50 7.92 -12.67
N VAL A 102 3.42 8.84 -12.97
CA VAL A 102 4.86 8.68 -12.72
C VAL A 102 5.13 8.60 -11.21
N PHE A 103 4.52 9.49 -10.41
CA PHE A 103 4.65 9.46 -8.96
C PHE A 103 4.14 8.14 -8.35
N ARG A 104 3.01 7.60 -8.85
CA ARG A 104 2.52 6.28 -8.46
C ARG A 104 3.57 5.20 -8.73
N GLN A 105 4.16 5.20 -9.93
CA GLN A 105 5.18 4.21 -10.30
C GLN A 105 6.46 4.36 -9.47
N TYR A 106 6.86 5.59 -9.19
CA TYR A 106 7.97 5.90 -8.28
C TYR A 106 7.73 5.32 -6.88
N LEU A 107 6.54 5.52 -6.31
CA LEU A 107 6.21 4.93 -5.00
C LEU A 107 6.28 3.40 -5.02
N ILE A 108 5.71 2.75 -6.04
CA ILE A 108 5.74 1.28 -6.16
C ILE A 108 7.20 0.79 -6.15
N THR A 109 8.06 1.40 -6.95
CA THR A 109 9.48 1.02 -7.04
C THR A 109 10.21 1.26 -5.73
N SER A 110 10.12 2.48 -5.18
CA SER A 110 10.86 2.87 -3.98
C SER A 110 10.44 2.08 -2.74
N TYR A 111 9.14 1.81 -2.59
CA TYR A 111 8.67 1.01 -1.45
C TYR A 111 8.89 -0.49 -1.65
N ALA A 112 8.84 -1.01 -2.88
CA ALA A 112 9.25 -2.39 -3.16
C ALA A 112 10.73 -2.62 -2.80
N ASP A 113 11.61 -1.66 -3.12
CA ASP A 113 13.01 -1.70 -2.71
C ASP A 113 13.14 -1.68 -1.17
N ALA A 114 12.37 -0.84 -0.47
CA ALA A 114 12.34 -0.83 0.99
C ALA A 114 11.85 -2.17 1.57
N LEU A 115 10.81 -2.78 0.98
CA LEU A 115 10.31 -4.10 1.40
C LEU A 115 11.35 -5.21 1.19
N SER A 116 12.30 -5.05 0.26
CA SER A 116 13.36 -6.06 0.03
C SER A 116 14.28 -6.28 1.24
N TYR A 117 14.34 -5.32 2.17
CA TYR A 117 15.10 -5.42 3.42
C TYR A 117 14.35 -6.15 4.55
N TYR A 118 13.08 -6.52 4.32
CA TYR A 118 12.30 -7.28 5.28
C TYR A 118 12.81 -8.72 5.37
N ASP A 119 13.20 -9.14 6.56
CA ASP A 119 13.66 -10.50 6.90
C ASP A 119 12.97 -11.00 8.17
N GLU A 120 11.62 -11.06 8.08
CA GLU A 120 10.74 -11.57 9.15
C GLU A 120 10.81 -10.80 10.48
N GLN A 121 11.11 -9.49 10.41
CA GLN A 121 11.02 -8.62 11.58
C GLN A 121 9.58 -8.58 12.12
N GLU A 122 9.48 -8.43 13.44
CA GLU A 122 8.20 -8.24 14.11
C GLU A 122 7.77 -6.78 14.01
N VAL A 123 6.51 -6.54 13.62
CA VAL A 123 5.91 -5.19 13.64
C VAL A 123 4.93 -5.10 14.79
N ILE A 124 5.22 -4.23 15.75
CA ILE A 124 4.45 -4.05 16.98
C ILE A 124 3.75 -2.70 16.89
N PHE A 125 2.43 -2.73 16.75
CA PHE A 125 1.61 -1.51 16.74
C PHE A 125 1.43 -0.97 18.15
N ALA A 126 1.46 0.36 18.28
CA ALA A 126 1.08 1.02 19.53
C ALA A 126 -0.40 0.76 19.82
N PRO A 127 -0.84 0.86 21.09
CA PRO A 127 -2.26 0.70 21.41
C PRO A 127 -3.16 1.63 20.61
N GLU A 128 -4.31 1.13 20.22
CA GLU A 128 -5.34 1.90 19.54
C GLU A 128 -5.78 3.09 20.38
N GLN A 129 -6.06 4.21 19.72
CA GLN A 129 -6.61 5.41 20.30
C GLN A 129 -8.01 5.67 19.76
N ASP A 130 -8.78 6.53 20.41
CA ASP A 130 -10.05 7.00 19.87
C ASP A 130 -9.79 8.02 18.76
N PHE A 131 -10.35 7.78 17.59
CA PHE A 131 -10.24 8.62 16.39
C PHE A 131 -11.60 9.18 15.96
N ASP A 132 -12.63 9.09 16.82
CA ASP A 132 -13.95 9.59 16.46
C ASP A 132 -13.92 11.10 16.24
N GLY A 133 -14.52 11.54 15.13
CA GLY A 133 -14.52 12.94 14.70
C GLY A 133 -13.22 13.42 14.02
N ASP A 134 -12.14 12.66 14.05
CA ASP A 134 -10.87 13.04 13.45
C ASP A 134 -10.91 12.95 11.92
N LYS A 135 -10.18 13.85 11.26
CA LYS A 135 -9.95 13.86 9.79
C LYS A 135 -8.55 13.38 9.41
N SER A 136 -7.66 13.31 10.38
CA SER A 136 -6.28 12.82 10.22
C SER A 136 -5.81 12.19 11.52
N ALA A 137 -4.99 11.15 11.41
CA ALA A 137 -4.44 10.43 12.55
C ALA A 137 -2.99 10.03 12.29
N THR A 138 -2.29 9.59 13.34
CA THR A 138 -0.95 9.03 13.25
C THR A 138 -0.92 7.70 13.98
N ILE A 139 -0.74 6.62 13.23
CA ILE A 139 -0.63 5.26 13.75
C ILE A 139 0.82 4.91 13.90
N ARG A 140 1.24 4.57 15.12
CA ARG A 140 2.64 4.28 15.45
C ARG A 140 2.86 2.78 15.56
N ALA A 141 4.05 2.36 15.11
CA ALA A 141 4.53 1.00 15.27
C ALA A 141 6.04 0.98 15.48
N VAL A 142 6.55 -0.16 15.92
CA VAL A 142 7.98 -0.42 16.07
C VAL A 142 8.30 -1.67 15.25
N ILE A 143 9.34 -1.61 14.43
CA ILE A 143 9.89 -2.76 13.70
C ILE A 143 11.06 -3.31 14.53
N ARG A 144 10.94 -4.57 14.94
CA ARG A 144 11.93 -5.27 15.79
C ARG A 144 12.47 -6.50 15.08
N ASP A 145 13.78 -6.65 15.00
CA ASP A 145 14.43 -7.85 14.44
C ASP A 145 15.32 -8.62 15.43
N GLY A 146 15.43 -8.11 16.65
CA GLY A 146 16.22 -8.74 17.72
C GLY A 146 17.74 -8.68 17.53
N LYS A 147 18.26 -8.25 16.39
CA LYS A 147 19.69 -8.17 16.06
C LYS A 147 20.18 -6.73 15.90
N ARG A 148 19.29 -5.82 15.54
CA ARG A 148 19.55 -4.40 15.29
C ARG A 148 18.66 -3.57 16.22
N PRO A 149 18.98 -2.29 16.45
CA PRO A 149 18.08 -1.39 17.17
C PRO A 149 16.68 -1.39 16.57
N ASP A 150 15.66 -1.31 17.42
CA ASP A 150 14.27 -1.17 17.00
C ASP A 150 14.11 0.09 16.14
N ILE A 151 13.30 0.04 15.09
CA ILE A 151 13.02 1.16 14.18
C ILE A 151 11.62 1.68 14.49
N SER A 152 11.53 2.95 14.90
CA SER A 152 10.25 3.62 15.11
C SER A 152 9.64 4.02 13.79
N VAL A 153 8.39 3.62 13.53
CA VAL A 153 7.62 4.02 12.35
C VAL A 153 6.29 4.63 12.75
N ALA A 154 5.83 5.61 11.97
CA ALA A 154 4.53 6.20 12.14
C ALA A 154 3.89 6.45 10.76
N PHE A 155 2.66 6.01 10.61
CA PHE A 155 1.86 6.19 9.39
C PHE A 155 0.91 7.36 9.61
N LYS A 156 1.05 8.42 8.81
CA LYS A 156 0.08 9.51 8.79
C LYS A 156 -1.03 9.16 7.85
N VAL A 157 -2.23 9.14 8.36
CA VAL A 157 -3.44 8.76 7.65
C VAL A 157 -4.44 9.91 7.65
N ARG A 158 -5.32 9.93 6.65
CA ARG A 158 -6.38 10.92 6.51
C ARG A 158 -7.65 10.29 5.94
N LYS A 159 -8.79 10.88 6.25
CA LYS A 159 -10.02 10.56 5.54
C LYS A 159 -9.92 11.05 4.09
N SER A 160 -10.06 10.14 3.14
CA SER A 160 -9.89 10.40 1.71
C SER A 160 -11.23 10.49 1.01
N GLY A 161 -11.44 11.60 0.32
CA GLY A 161 -12.53 11.78 -0.62
C GLY A 161 -13.94 11.70 -0.03
N LYS A 162 -14.89 11.27 -0.89
CA LYS A 162 -16.32 11.20 -0.57
C LYS A 162 -16.70 9.91 0.18
N ALA A 163 -15.84 8.90 0.16
CA ALA A 163 -16.12 7.58 0.74
C ALA A 163 -15.90 7.52 2.26
N ASP A 164 -15.38 8.60 2.87
CA ASP A 164 -15.03 8.68 4.30
C ASP A 164 -14.07 7.56 4.76
N GLU A 165 -13.27 7.05 3.83
CA GLU A 165 -12.29 6.00 4.05
C GLU A 165 -10.95 6.59 4.49
N TRP A 166 -10.28 5.90 5.39
CA TRP A 166 -8.93 6.27 5.78
C TRP A 166 -7.91 5.75 4.77
N LYS A 167 -6.91 6.60 4.46
CA LYS A 167 -5.76 6.23 3.63
C LYS A 167 -4.49 6.85 4.19
N ALA A 168 -3.39 6.11 4.09
CA ALA A 168 -2.07 6.62 4.44
C ALA A 168 -1.58 7.61 3.37
N TYR A 169 -0.91 8.68 3.79
CA TYR A 169 -0.31 9.64 2.85
C TYR A 169 1.16 9.95 3.14
N ASP A 170 1.67 9.56 4.31
CA ASP A 170 3.06 9.72 4.69
C ASP A 170 3.49 8.62 5.65
N MET A 171 4.72 8.20 5.55
CA MET A 171 5.38 7.35 6.53
C MET A 171 6.56 8.13 7.14
N VAL A 172 6.67 8.06 8.45
CA VAL A 172 7.78 8.64 9.21
C VAL A 172 8.58 7.48 9.80
N ALA A 173 9.84 7.36 9.43
CA ALA A 173 10.75 6.37 9.99
C ALA A 173 11.87 7.10 10.73
N GLU A 174 12.12 6.74 12.00
CA GLU A 174 13.13 7.39 12.87
C GLU A 174 13.00 8.93 12.88
N GLY A 175 11.76 9.43 12.89
CA GLY A 175 11.46 10.85 12.87
C GLY A 175 11.60 11.54 11.50
N ILE A 176 11.99 10.80 10.45
CA ILE A 176 12.14 11.32 9.09
C ILE A 176 10.89 11.02 8.29
N SER A 177 10.14 12.06 7.90
CA SER A 177 8.99 11.95 7.02
C SER A 177 9.45 11.71 5.58
N MET A 178 8.97 10.63 4.97
CA MET A 178 9.26 10.33 3.56
C MET A 178 8.68 11.41 2.66
N LEU A 179 7.44 11.81 2.88
CA LEU A 179 6.78 12.87 2.09
C LEU A 179 7.53 14.22 2.20
N GLN A 180 7.98 14.61 3.41
CA GLN A 180 8.75 15.84 3.56
C GLN A 180 10.12 15.75 2.87
N ASN A 181 10.70 14.56 2.80
CA ASN A 181 11.93 14.33 2.06
C ASN A 181 11.70 14.54 0.57
N GLU A 182 10.63 13.97 0.00
CA GLU A 182 10.24 14.17 -1.39
C GLU A 182 9.97 15.65 -1.70
N ILE A 183 9.23 16.34 -0.83
CA ILE A 183 8.98 17.78 -1.00
C ILE A 183 10.29 18.56 -1.07
N ARG A 184 11.22 18.31 -0.14
CA ARG A 184 12.51 19.01 -0.12
C ARG A 184 13.33 18.76 -1.38
N GLN A 185 13.24 17.56 -1.94
CA GLN A 185 13.99 17.17 -3.13
C GLN A 185 13.38 17.74 -4.40
N TYR A 186 12.08 17.67 -4.59
CA TYR A 186 11.44 17.92 -5.86
C TYR A 186 10.77 19.31 -5.99
N GLU A 187 10.22 19.90 -4.91
CA GLU A 187 9.59 21.23 -4.99
C GLU A 187 10.53 22.31 -5.59
N PRO A 188 11.82 22.40 -5.21
CA PRO A 188 12.73 23.38 -5.83
C PRO A 188 12.89 23.17 -7.33
N ILE A 189 12.99 21.93 -7.79
CA ILE A 189 13.14 21.58 -9.23
C ILE A 189 11.86 21.98 -9.97
N ILE A 190 10.70 21.57 -9.45
CA ILE A 190 9.41 21.86 -10.06
C ILE A 190 9.19 23.39 -10.17
N ARG A 191 9.59 24.14 -9.15
CA ARG A 191 9.45 25.59 -9.13
C ARG A 191 10.34 26.29 -10.14
N THR A 192 11.56 25.82 -10.40
CA THR A 192 12.54 26.46 -11.28
C THR A 192 12.51 25.94 -12.71
N GLU A 193 12.27 24.64 -12.90
CA GLU A 193 12.36 23.95 -14.18
C GLU A 193 11.00 23.43 -14.68
N GLY A 194 9.98 23.49 -13.84
CA GLY A 194 8.61 23.03 -14.16
C GLY A 194 8.40 21.54 -13.87
N ILE A 195 7.13 21.14 -14.02
CA ILE A 195 6.69 19.76 -13.73
C ILE A 195 7.29 18.73 -14.71
N ASP A 196 7.58 19.13 -15.95
CA ASP A 196 8.15 18.27 -17.00
C ASP A 196 9.51 17.69 -16.59
N LYS A 197 10.21 18.33 -15.65
CA LYS A 197 11.53 17.87 -15.20
C LYS A 197 11.47 16.68 -14.25
N VAL A 198 10.29 16.43 -13.67
CA VAL A 198 10.06 15.36 -12.69
C VAL A 198 9.06 14.31 -13.21
N ILE A 199 8.63 14.43 -14.44
CA ILE A 199 7.94 13.41 -15.22
C ILE A 199 8.98 12.57 -15.97
#